data_5cd8a48425a11e8ed657429d96b0b787
#
_entry.id   5cd8a48425a11e8ed657429d96b0b787
#
_cell.length_a   1.000
_cell.length_b   1.000
_cell.length_c   1.000
_cell.angle_alpha   90.00
_cell.angle_beta   90.00
_cell.angle_gamma   90.00
#
_symmetry.space_group_name_H-M   'P 1'
#
loop_
_entity.id
_entity.type
_entity.pdbx_description
1 polymer ?
#
loop_
_entity_poly.entity_id
_entity_poly.type
_entity_poly.pdbx_seq_one_letter_code
_entity_poly.pdbx_strand_id
1 'polypeptide(L)'
;LDIGCLGFRQVQVAQALGLPHLQHFGVDYCEPEDPLPAGFTFKRADLNSQRLPFEDDTFDLVVASHIIEHVSKPVEFFGDCVRVCKPGGLLYFEAPSERSLWLPGMPFRHHRFQSLSFYDDPTHCSRPWTPQAFYRLAKYYSCEPIRTDYLFSWFHRLLSPATLLLGLITRHRLFECCVWQTVGWASYLIAQKPTQVRGQPAFRYYLPESDRRMV
;
A
#
# COMPACT_ATOMS: atom_id res chain seq x y z
N LEU A 1 11.20 2.27 6.06
CA LEU A 1 11.27 2.38 4.61
C LEU A 1 9.90 2.81 4.09
N ASP A 2 9.85 3.80 3.21
CA ASP A 2 8.68 4.26 2.47
C ASP A 2 8.87 3.91 0.98
N ILE A 3 7.97 3.09 0.44
CA ILE A 3 8.02 2.64 -0.95
C ILE A 3 6.98 3.45 -1.73
N GLY A 4 7.40 4.12 -2.82
CA GLY A 4 6.59 5.15 -3.48
C GLY A 4 6.59 6.45 -2.67
N CYS A 5 7.79 6.91 -2.30
CA CYS A 5 8.00 7.94 -1.28
C CYS A 5 7.86 9.37 -1.78
N LEU A 6 7.46 9.60 -3.03
CA LEU A 6 7.32 10.95 -3.57
C LEU A 6 6.32 11.79 -2.73
N GLY A 7 6.71 13.04 -2.44
CA GLY A 7 5.96 13.93 -1.55
C GLY A 7 6.18 13.70 -0.05
N PHE A 8 7.04 12.73 0.34
CA PHE A 8 7.51 12.50 1.71
C PHE A 8 6.40 12.41 2.77
N ARG A 9 5.26 11.82 2.42
CA ARG A 9 4.08 11.75 3.29
C ARG A 9 4.36 11.09 4.63
N GLN A 10 5.17 10.03 4.66
CA GLN A 10 5.48 9.32 5.90
C GLN A 10 6.34 10.16 6.86
N VAL A 11 7.20 11.02 6.32
CA VAL A 11 7.95 12.00 7.14
C VAL A 11 6.99 13.00 7.79
N GLN A 12 6.04 13.53 7.04
CA GLN A 12 5.03 14.47 7.54
C GLN A 12 4.15 13.81 8.62
N VAL A 13 3.74 12.55 8.40
CA VAL A 13 2.97 11.78 9.39
C VAL A 13 3.79 11.55 10.66
N ALA A 14 5.05 11.16 10.55
CA ALA A 14 5.92 10.97 11.71
C ALA A 14 6.10 12.26 12.51
N GLN A 15 6.30 13.38 11.86
CA GLN A 15 6.38 14.70 12.49
C GLN A 15 5.08 15.06 13.24
N ALA A 16 3.93 14.86 12.57
CA ALA A 16 2.61 15.14 13.16
C ALA A 16 2.32 14.24 14.38
N LEU A 17 2.88 13.03 14.43
CA LEU A 17 2.77 12.11 15.57
C LEU A 17 3.82 12.36 16.66
N GLY A 18 4.70 13.35 16.52
CA GLY A 18 5.76 13.65 17.49
C GLY A 18 6.88 12.60 17.50
N LEU A 19 7.17 12.00 16.35
CA LEU A 19 8.21 10.98 16.17
C LEU A 19 9.37 11.49 15.27
N PRO A 20 9.98 12.65 15.58
CA PRO A 20 11.02 13.25 14.72
C PRO A 20 12.34 12.49 14.71
N HIS A 21 12.52 11.55 15.63
CA HIS A 21 13.76 10.75 15.78
C HIS A 21 13.82 9.55 14.83
N LEU A 22 12.77 9.29 14.06
CA LEU A 22 12.77 8.18 13.12
C LEU A 22 13.72 8.47 11.95
N GLN A 23 14.50 7.45 11.57
CA GLN A 23 15.30 7.49 10.36
C GLN A 23 14.42 7.10 9.18
N HIS A 24 14.38 7.95 8.16
CA HIS A 24 13.55 7.77 6.99
C HIS A 24 14.37 7.34 5.78
N PHE A 25 13.92 6.29 5.14
CA PHE A 25 14.45 5.78 3.88
C PHE A 25 13.30 5.72 2.87
N GLY A 26 13.58 6.06 1.63
CA GLY A 26 12.60 6.00 0.58
C GLY A 26 13.13 5.34 -0.68
N VAL A 27 12.24 4.71 -1.43
CA VAL A 27 12.51 4.21 -2.77
C VAL A 27 11.36 4.58 -3.69
N ASP A 28 11.72 5.01 -4.90
CA ASP A 28 10.76 5.33 -5.95
C ASP A 28 11.38 5.09 -7.33
N TYR A 29 10.52 5.00 -8.34
CA TYR A 29 10.93 4.93 -9.74
C TYR A 29 11.50 6.26 -10.25
N CYS A 30 10.92 7.38 -9.82
CA CYS A 30 11.34 8.74 -10.16
C CYS A 30 12.19 9.37 -9.08
N GLU A 31 13.08 10.28 -9.48
CA GLU A 31 13.75 11.17 -8.55
C GLU A 31 12.75 12.17 -7.96
N PRO A 32 12.83 12.48 -6.67
CA PRO A 32 12.00 13.52 -6.07
C PRO A 32 12.28 14.90 -6.72
N GLU A 33 11.21 15.64 -7.02
CA GLU A 33 11.32 17.03 -7.48
C GLU A 33 11.64 17.99 -6.34
N ASP A 34 11.11 17.70 -5.14
CA ASP A 34 11.36 18.48 -3.94
C ASP A 34 12.69 18.06 -3.28
N PRO A 35 13.34 18.99 -2.57
CA PRO A 35 14.54 18.67 -1.80
C PRO A 35 14.28 17.58 -0.75
N LEU A 36 15.21 16.66 -0.59
CA LEU A 36 15.10 15.62 0.42
C LEU A 36 14.99 16.23 1.83
N PRO A 37 14.06 15.75 2.66
CA PRO A 37 14.02 16.13 4.06
C PRO A 37 15.33 15.80 4.78
N ALA A 38 15.68 16.57 5.80
CA ALA A 38 16.91 16.34 6.55
C ALA A 38 16.94 14.91 7.12
N GLY A 39 18.04 14.21 6.87
CA GLY A 39 18.23 12.82 7.29
C GLY A 39 17.45 11.76 6.49
N PHE A 40 16.79 12.15 5.41
CA PHE A 40 16.13 11.21 4.51
C PHE A 40 17.12 10.59 3.53
N THR A 41 17.09 9.26 3.42
CA THR A 41 17.91 8.52 2.44
C THR A 41 17.04 8.03 1.31
N PHE A 42 17.28 8.50 0.09
CA PHE A 42 16.54 8.08 -1.10
C PHE A 42 17.38 7.13 -1.96
N LYS A 43 16.72 6.12 -2.53
CA LYS A 43 17.27 5.28 -3.58
C LYS A 43 16.27 5.15 -4.72
N ARG A 44 16.74 5.30 -5.95
CA ARG A 44 15.93 5.07 -7.14
C ARG A 44 15.93 3.59 -7.51
N ALA A 45 14.73 3.01 -7.77
CA ALA A 45 14.61 1.65 -8.29
C ALA A 45 13.27 1.46 -9.02
N ASP A 46 13.30 0.74 -10.14
CA ASP A 46 12.11 0.24 -10.83
C ASP A 46 11.74 -1.13 -10.26
N LEU A 47 10.70 -1.18 -9.45
CA LEU A 47 10.25 -2.39 -8.75
C LEU A 47 9.59 -3.43 -9.67
N ASN A 48 9.38 -3.11 -10.95
CA ASN A 48 8.95 -4.08 -11.96
C ASN A 48 10.11 -4.89 -12.55
N SER A 49 11.34 -4.38 -12.43
CA SER A 49 12.54 -5.00 -13.00
C SER A 49 13.64 -5.27 -11.99
N GLN A 50 13.58 -4.65 -10.81
CA GLN A 50 14.62 -4.70 -9.80
C GLN A 50 14.04 -5.08 -8.43
N ARG A 51 14.88 -5.66 -7.58
CA ARG A 51 14.58 -5.83 -6.16
C ARG A 51 14.79 -4.51 -5.41
N LEU A 52 14.22 -4.41 -4.22
CA LEU A 52 14.49 -3.31 -3.30
C LEU A 52 16.00 -3.21 -3.05
N PRO A 53 16.63 -2.02 -3.28
CA PRO A 53 18.07 -1.85 -3.23
C PRO A 53 18.58 -1.69 -1.78
N PHE A 54 18.11 -2.56 -0.90
CA PHE A 54 18.46 -2.58 0.52
C PHE A 54 18.80 -4.00 0.95
N GLU A 55 19.63 -4.10 1.98
CA GLU A 55 20.03 -5.36 2.59
C GLU A 55 18.85 -6.02 3.31
N ASP A 56 18.98 -7.34 3.54
CA ASP A 56 18.02 -8.11 4.33
C ASP A 56 17.95 -7.55 5.77
N ASP A 57 16.79 -7.69 6.41
CA ASP A 57 16.61 -7.40 7.83
C ASP A 57 17.05 -5.97 8.26
N THR A 58 16.79 -4.98 7.40
CA THR A 58 17.27 -3.61 7.60
C THR A 58 16.26 -2.73 8.35
N PHE A 59 14.96 -2.88 8.06
CA PHE A 59 13.96 -1.91 8.47
C PHE A 59 13.03 -2.42 9.57
N ASP A 60 12.75 -1.57 10.55
CA ASP A 60 11.77 -1.86 11.61
C ASP A 60 10.33 -1.73 11.10
N LEU A 61 10.11 -0.88 10.09
CA LEU A 61 8.82 -0.66 9.42
C LEU A 61 9.02 -0.50 7.92
N VAL A 62 8.24 -1.24 7.13
CA VAL A 62 8.16 -1.09 5.67
C VAL A 62 6.73 -0.68 5.31
N VAL A 63 6.60 0.44 4.60
CA VAL A 63 5.33 1.01 4.16
C VAL A 63 5.26 0.98 2.65
N ALA A 64 4.18 0.42 2.11
CA ALA A 64 3.84 0.43 0.68
C ALA A 64 2.37 0.83 0.54
N SER A 65 2.13 2.12 0.31
CA SER A 65 0.79 2.69 0.15
C SER A 65 0.56 3.02 -1.32
N HIS A 66 -0.42 2.38 -1.94
CA HIS A 66 -0.76 2.55 -3.36
C HIS A 66 0.41 2.25 -4.32
N ILE A 67 1.11 1.14 -4.08
CA ILE A 67 2.24 0.69 -4.91
C ILE A 67 2.01 -0.71 -5.45
N ILE A 68 1.47 -1.63 -4.66
CA ILE A 68 1.35 -3.05 -5.04
C ILE A 68 0.45 -3.26 -6.26
N GLU A 69 -0.49 -2.37 -6.54
CA GLU A 69 -1.33 -2.36 -7.74
C GLU A 69 -0.58 -1.98 -9.01
N HIS A 70 0.54 -1.25 -8.88
CA HIS A 70 1.39 -0.82 -10.00
C HIS A 70 2.55 -1.79 -10.28
N VAL A 71 2.68 -2.85 -9.48
CA VAL A 71 3.74 -3.84 -9.65
C VAL A 71 3.21 -5.07 -10.39
N SER A 72 3.90 -5.46 -11.45
CA SER A 72 3.51 -6.61 -12.31
C SER A 72 3.60 -7.96 -11.59
N LYS A 73 4.47 -8.07 -10.57
CA LYS A 73 4.68 -9.27 -9.76
C LYS A 73 4.45 -8.97 -8.27
N PRO A 74 3.19 -8.70 -7.87
CA PRO A 74 2.90 -8.20 -6.53
C PRO A 74 3.21 -9.20 -5.40
N VAL A 75 3.17 -10.50 -5.69
CA VAL A 75 3.50 -11.53 -4.69
C VAL A 75 5.01 -11.52 -4.39
N GLU A 76 5.84 -11.50 -5.42
CA GLU A 76 7.31 -11.42 -5.29
C GLU A 76 7.74 -10.08 -4.66
N PHE A 77 7.08 -8.99 -5.03
CA PHE A 77 7.30 -7.66 -4.44
C PHE A 77 7.03 -7.67 -2.93
N PHE A 78 5.92 -8.26 -2.50
CA PHE A 78 5.63 -8.41 -1.07
C PHE A 78 6.73 -9.24 -0.37
N GLY A 79 7.18 -10.32 -0.98
CA GLY A 79 8.28 -11.13 -0.47
C GLY A 79 9.58 -10.35 -0.32
N ASP A 80 9.87 -9.43 -1.26
CA ASP A 80 11.03 -8.57 -1.17
C ASP A 80 10.90 -7.52 -0.07
N CYS A 81 9.69 -7.01 0.19
CA CYS A 81 9.40 -6.18 1.36
C CYS A 81 9.60 -6.94 2.68
N VAL A 82 9.19 -8.21 2.74
CA VAL A 82 9.44 -9.08 3.90
C VAL A 82 10.93 -9.32 4.08
N ARG A 83 11.70 -9.47 3.01
CA ARG A 83 13.15 -9.65 3.06
C ARG A 83 13.84 -8.47 3.75
N VAL A 84 13.56 -7.25 3.33
CA VAL A 84 14.22 -6.05 3.88
C VAL A 84 13.68 -5.64 5.25
N CYS A 85 12.53 -6.14 5.67
CA CYS A 85 11.98 -5.94 7.01
C CYS A 85 12.74 -6.80 8.02
N LYS A 86 13.06 -6.26 9.21
CA LYS A 86 13.70 -7.01 10.31
C LYS A 86 12.77 -8.10 10.85
N PRO A 87 13.30 -9.20 11.40
CA PRO A 87 12.52 -10.11 12.23
C PRO A 87 11.82 -9.34 13.38
N GLY A 88 10.52 -9.52 13.53
CA GLY A 88 9.69 -8.76 14.46
C GLY A 88 9.26 -7.37 13.99
N GLY A 89 9.79 -6.90 12.84
CA GLY A 89 9.41 -5.64 12.23
C GLY A 89 8.01 -5.68 11.59
N LEU A 90 7.49 -4.52 11.25
CA LEU A 90 6.14 -4.33 10.74
C LEU A 90 6.13 -4.04 9.24
N LEU A 91 5.09 -4.53 8.59
CA LEU A 91 4.75 -4.26 7.20
C LEU A 91 3.39 -3.57 7.15
N TYR A 92 3.30 -2.44 6.48
CA TYR A 92 2.04 -1.78 6.14
C TYR A 92 1.86 -1.76 4.64
N PHE A 93 0.74 -2.30 4.19
CA PHE A 93 0.32 -2.26 2.79
C PHE A 93 -1.07 -1.66 2.69
N GLU A 94 -1.28 -0.86 1.68
CA GLU A 94 -2.56 -0.26 1.33
C GLU A 94 -2.68 -0.24 -0.19
N ALA A 95 -3.85 -0.61 -0.70
CA ALA A 95 -4.12 -0.60 -2.13
C ALA A 95 -5.62 -0.47 -2.41
N PRO A 96 -6.02 -0.08 -3.64
CA PRO A 96 -7.42 -0.08 -4.04
C PRO A 96 -8.08 -1.44 -3.79
N SER A 97 -9.23 -1.41 -3.14
CA SER A 97 -10.01 -2.61 -2.87
C SER A 97 -10.90 -2.96 -4.08
N GLU A 98 -11.49 -4.16 -4.06
CA GLU A 98 -12.47 -4.59 -5.06
C GLU A 98 -13.71 -3.67 -5.12
N ARG A 99 -13.96 -2.89 -4.07
CA ARG A 99 -15.07 -1.94 -4.02
C ARG A 99 -14.90 -0.78 -5.00
N SER A 100 -13.66 -0.45 -5.34
CA SER A 100 -13.34 0.55 -6.34
C SER A 100 -13.77 0.16 -7.77
N LEU A 101 -13.95 -1.15 -8.04
CA LEU A 101 -14.43 -1.64 -9.33
C LEU A 101 -15.89 -1.28 -9.62
N TRP A 102 -16.70 -1.06 -8.57
CA TRP A 102 -18.12 -0.75 -8.69
C TRP A 102 -18.41 0.75 -8.80
N LEU A 103 -17.38 1.56 -8.67
CA LEU A 103 -17.50 3.00 -8.82
C LEU A 103 -17.46 3.38 -10.30
N PRO A 104 -18.24 4.39 -10.72
CA PRO A 104 -18.10 4.98 -12.03
C PRO A 104 -16.73 5.64 -12.15
N GLY A 105 -16.26 5.82 -13.38
CA GLY A 105 -15.09 6.66 -13.62
C GLY A 105 -15.31 8.09 -13.11
N MET A 106 -14.22 8.83 -12.90
CA MET A 106 -14.25 10.19 -12.37
C MET A 106 -15.13 11.08 -13.25
N PRO A 107 -16.20 11.72 -12.70
CA PRO A 107 -17.13 12.51 -13.51
C PRO A 107 -16.55 13.85 -13.98
N PHE A 108 -15.40 14.24 -13.46
CA PHE A 108 -14.77 15.52 -13.80
C PHE A 108 -13.57 15.33 -14.72
N ARG A 109 -13.51 16.08 -15.80
CA ARG A 109 -12.33 16.13 -16.69
C ARG A 109 -11.22 16.93 -16.02
N HIS A 110 -10.57 16.37 -15.01
CA HIS A 110 -9.56 17.14 -14.30
C HIS A 110 -8.40 16.27 -13.85
N HIS A 111 -7.22 16.58 -14.36
CA HIS A 111 -5.94 15.95 -14.03
C HIS A 111 -5.48 16.12 -12.57
N ARG A 112 -6.20 16.90 -11.76
CA ARG A 112 -5.90 17.14 -10.34
C ARG A 112 -6.65 16.21 -9.40
N PHE A 113 -7.55 15.39 -9.91
CA PHE A 113 -8.30 14.43 -9.12
C PHE A 113 -7.65 13.07 -9.27
N GLN A 114 -7.64 12.35 -8.16
CA GLN A 114 -7.20 10.98 -8.14
C GLN A 114 -8.25 10.09 -8.80
N SER A 115 -8.05 8.80 -8.82
CA SER A 115 -8.96 7.84 -9.42
C SER A 115 -10.20 7.62 -8.56
N LEU A 116 -11.39 7.59 -9.14
CA LEU A 116 -12.60 7.15 -8.46
C LEU A 116 -12.79 5.66 -8.65
N SER A 117 -12.83 5.20 -9.90
CA SER A 117 -12.79 3.79 -10.24
C SER A 117 -11.35 3.28 -10.26
N PHE A 118 -11.15 2.00 -9.95
CA PHE A 118 -9.87 1.33 -10.15
C PHE A 118 -9.33 1.51 -11.59
N TYR A 119 -10.23 1.56 -12.56
CA TYR A 119 -9.88 1.68 -13.98
C TYR A 119 -9.56 3.11 -14.44
N ASP A 120 -9.70 4.11 -13.57
CA ASP A 120 -9.33 5.49 -13.93
C ASP A 120 -7.81 5.66 -14.06
N ASP A 121 -7.04 4.78 -13.42
CA ASP A 121 -5.59 4.78 -13.51
C ASP A 121 -5.10 3.66 -14.44
N PRO A 122 -4.60 4.02 -15.65
CA PRO A 122 -4.12 3.03 -16.60
C PRO A 122 -2.80 2.35 -16.20
N THR A 123 -2.15 2.81 -15.13
CA THR A 123 -0.90 2.24 -14.64
C THR A 123 -1.11 1.09 -13.65
N HIS A 124 -2.36 0.82 -13.26
CA HIS A 124 -2.70 -0.36 -12.49
C HIS A 124 -2.47 -1.62 -13.34
N CYS A 125 -1.41 -2.34 -13.07
CA CYS A 125 -1.03 -3.55 -13.81
C CYS A 125 -1.34 -4.85 -13.05
N SER A 126 -1.70 -4.77 -11.76
CA SER A 126 -2.17 -5.91 -10.98
C SER A 126 -3.67 -5.79 -10.68
N ARG A 127 -4.15 -6.54 -9.72
CA ARG A 127 -5.57 -6.58 -9.35
C ARG A 127 -5.86 -5.67 -8.15
N PRO A 128 -7.13 -5.28 -7.90
CA PRO A 128 -7.54 -4.73 -6.61
C PRO A 128 -7.33 -5.76 -5.50
N TRP A 129 -7.08 -5.28 -4.29
CA TRP A 129 -6.73 -6.12 -3.15
C TRP A 129 -7.87 -6.14 -2.12
N THR A 130 -8.34 -7.34 -1.77
CA THR A 130 -9.28 -7.50 -0.66
C THR A 130 -8.52 -7.67 0.66
N PRO A 131 -9.12 -7.35 1.82
CA PRO A 131 -8.53 -7.69 3.11
C PRO A 131 -8.14 -9.17 3.23
N GLN A 132 -8.96 -10.07 2.64
CA GLN A 132 -8.69 -11.50 2.62
C GLN A 132 -7.47 -11.86 1.75
N ALA A 133 -7.27 -11.16 0.62
CA ALA A 133 -6.10 -11.38 -0.23
C ALA A 133 -4.82 -10.96 0.49
N PHE A 134 -4.84 -9.82 1.17
CA PHE A 134 -3.73 -9.36 2.01
C PHE A 134 -3.44 -10.33 3.17
N TYR A 135 -4.47 -10.81 3.86
CA TYR A 135 -4.32 -11.82 4.91
C TYR A 135 -3.57 -13.05 4.39
N ARG A 136 -4.02 -13.59 3.25
CA ARG A 136 -3.41 -14.77 2.65
C ARG A 136 -1.98 -14.51 2.18
N LEU A 137 -1.71 -13.33 1.62
CA LEU A 137 -0.38 -12.93 1.19
C LEU A 137 0.60 -12.86 2.36
N ALA A 138 0.20 -12.28 3.49
CA ALA A 138 0.99 -12.27 4.71
C ALA A 138 1.29 -13.70 5.20
N LYS A 139 0.27 -14.56 5.26
CA LYS A 139 0.46 -15.97 5.67
C LYS A 139 1.34 -16.76 4.70
N TYR A 140 1.28 -16.46 3.40
CA TYR A 140 2.14 -17.08 2.41
C TYR A 140 3.63 -16.87 2.71
N TYR A 141 3.99 -15.69 3.19
CA TYR A 141 5.35 -15.37 3.64
C TYR A 141 5.58 -15.59 5.15
N SER A 142 4.73 -16.37 5.80
CA SER A 142 4.81 -16.68 7.23
C SER A 142 4.71 -15.46 8.15
N CYS A 143 4.31 -14.30 7.64
CA CYS A 143 4.05 -13.12 8.44
C CYS A 143 2.75 -13.30 9.24
N GLU A 144 2.71 -12.70 10.45
CA GLU A 144 1.50 -12.67 11.26
C GLU A 144 0.67 -11.42 10.91
N PRO A 145 -0.51 -11.58 10.27
CA PRO A 145 -1.39 -10.46 10.00
C PRO A 145 -2.02 -9.98 11.31
N ILE A 146 -1.63 -8.77 11.72
CA ILE A 146 -2.16 -8.13 12.94
C ILE A 146 -3.55 -7.57 12.64
N ARG A 147 -3.70 -6.92 11.48
CA ARG A 147 -4.96 -6.34 11.06
C ARG A 147 -5.06 -6.25 9.54
N THR A 148 -6.21 -6.63 9.02
CA THR A 148 -6.61 -6.36 7.63
C THR A 148 -8.06 -5.88 7.62
N ASP A 149 -8.33 -4.80 6.91
CA ASP A 149 -9.68 -4.25 6.80
C ASP A 149 -9.76 -3.30 5.61
N TYR A 150 -10.93 -2.73 5.39
CA TYR A 150 -11.14 -1.62 4.47
C TYR A 150 -10.87 -0.29 5.18
N LEU A 151 -10.30 0.66 4.45
CA LEU A 151 -10.19 2.03 4.93
C LEU A 151 -11.51 2.75 4.72
N PHE A 152 -12.18 3.05 5.82
CA PHE A 152 -13.40 3.85 5.81
C PHE A 152 -13.53 4.67 7.10
N SER A 153 -14.36 5.70 7.05
CA SER A 153 -14.65 6.54 8.19
C SER A 153 -16.16 6.58 8.45
N TRP A 154 -16.58 6.20 9.65
CA TRP A 154 -17.97 6.32 10.07
C TRP A 154 -18.49 7.76 10.02
N PHE A 155 -17.66 8.73 10.35
CA PHE A 155 -17.98 10.13 10.24
C PHE A 155 -18.31 10.53 8.81
N HIS A 156 -17.49 10.14 7.85
CA HIS A 156 -17.75 10.38 6.42
C HIS A 156 -18.98 9.65 5.94
N ARG A 157 -19.24 8.44 6.40
CA ARG A 157 -20.47 7.69 6.07
C ARG A 157 -21.72 8.41 6.55
N LEU A 158 -21.71 8.92 7.77
CA LEU A 158 -22.85 9.65 8.34
C LEU A 158 -23.11 10.97 7.61
N LEU A 159 -22.06 11.69 7.26
CA LEU A 159 -22.14 12.98 6.58
C LEU A 159 -22.11 12.88 5.05
N SER A 160 -22.01 11.68 4.49
CA SER A 160 -21.81 11.47 3.05
C SER A 160 -22.83 12.18 2.16
N PRO A 161 -24.14 12.22 2.44
CA PRO A 161 -25.07 12.91 1.57
C PRO A 161 -24.76 14.42 1.40
N ALA A 162 -24.42 15.10 2.50
CA ALA A 162 -24.10 16.51 2.49
C ALA A 162 -22.72 16.78 1.88
N THR A 163 -21.71 16.01 2.27
CA THR A 163 -20.33 16.20 1.82
C THR A 163 -20.14 15.82 0.36
N LEU A 164 -20.83 14.77 -0.13
CA LEU A 164 -20.83 14.42 -1.54
C LEU A 164 -21.49 15.49 -2.40
N LEU A 165 -22.64 16.01 -1.95
CA LEU A 165 -23.33 17.08 -2.65
C LEU A 165 -22.46 18.36 -2.70
N LEU A 166 -21.87 18.75 -1.58
CA LEU A 166 -20.96 19.89 -1.52
C LEU A 166 -19.74 19.68 -2.41
N GLY A 167 -19.10 18.53 -2.33
CA GLY A 167 -17.94 18.18 -3.17
C GLY A 167 -18.28 18.17 -4.65
N LEU A 168 -19.47 17.69 -5.03
CA LEU A 168 -19.97 17.68 -6.40
C LEU A 168 -20.19 19.12 -6.92
N ILE A 169 -20.83 19.98 -6.13
CA ILE A 169 -21.12 21.39 -6.51
C ILE A 169 -19.82 22.19 -6.62
N THR A 170 -18.93 22.05 -5.65
CA THR A 170 -17.66 22.79 -5.61
C THR A 170 -16.58 22.19 -6.51
N ARG A 171 -16.79 20.99 -7.04
CA ARG A 171 -15.79 20.21 -7.79
C ARG A 171 -14.47 20.08 -7.03
N HIS A 172 -14.56 19.96 -5.71
CA HIS A 172 -13.41 19.92 -4.83
C HIS A 172 -12.97 18.48 -4.54
N ARG A 173 -11.69 18.28 -4.21
CA ARG A 173 -11.10 16.99 -3.78
C ARG A 173 -11.88 16.31 -2.63
N LEU A 174 -12.69 17.04 -1.89
CA LEU A 174 -13.60 16.50 -0.88
C LEU A 174 -14.56 15.44 -1.45
N PHE A 175 -15.00 15.59 -2.71
CA PHE A 175 -15.88 14.62 -3.34
C PHE A 175 -15.26 13.22 -3.34
N GLU A 176 -14.04 13.14 -3.83
CA GLU A 176 -13.26 11.92 -3.92
C GLU A 176 -12.97 11.31 -2.55
N CYS A 177 -12.40 12.13 -1.63
CA CYS A 177 -12.12 11.68 -0.26
C CYS A 177 -13.39 11.17 0.44
N CYS A 178 -14.54 11.82 0.22
CA CYS A 178 -15.81 11.38 0.82
C CYS A 178 -16.27 10.05 0.23
N VAL A 179 -16.16 9.86 -1.09
CA VAL A 179 -16.48 8.56 -1.71
C VAL A 179 -15.56 7.49 -1.16
N TRP A 180 -14.27 7.69 -1.16
CA TRP A 180 -13.28 6.72 -0.70
C TRP A 180 -13.54 6.30 0.75
N GLN A 181 -13.70 7.28 1.63
CA GLN A 181 -13.94 7.04 3.05
C GLN A 181 -15.33 6.46 3.35
N THR A 182 -16.29 6.64 2.45
CA THR A 182 -17.65 6.10 2.62
C THR A 182 -17.73 4.64 2.19
N VAL A 183 -17.14 4.29 1.05
CA VAL A 183 -17.27 2.95 0.47
C VAL A 183 -16.20 1.97 0.99
N GLY A 184 -15.08 2.47 1.50
CA GLY A 184 -13.89 1.67 1.78
C GLY A 184 -13.15 1.36 0.48
N TRP A 185 -12.82 2.40 -0.26
CA TRP A 185 -12.17 2.34 -1.56
C TRP A 185 -10.83 1.59 -1.52
N ALA A 186 -10.07 1.77 -0.46
CA ALA A 186 -8.85 1.03 -0.22
C ALA A 186 -9.03 -0.04 0.86
N SER A 187 -8.23 -1.08 0.78
CA SER A 187 -8.01 -2.05 1.84
C SER A 187 -6.56 -1.98 2.32
N TYR A 188 -6.32 -2.45 3.53
CA TYR A 188 -4.99 -2.41 4.11
C TYR A 188 -4.62 -3.68 4.87
N LEU A 189 -3.33 -3.85 5.07
CA LEU A 189 -2.70 -4.88 5.88
C LEU A 189 -1.69 -4.24 6.85
N ILE A 190 -1.77 -4.64 8.10
CA ILE A 190 -0.67 -4.53 9.05
C ILE A 190 -0.24 -5.95 9.38
N ALA A 191 1.02 -6.28 9.10
CA ALA A 191 1.56 -7.60 9.40
C ALA A 191 2.91 -7.48 10.11
N GLN A 192 3.28 -8.49 10.88
CA GLN A 192 4.57 -8.60 11.53
C GLN A 192 5.39 -9.73 10.91
N LYS A 193 6.63 -9.45 10.55
CA LYS A 193 7.57 -10.49 10.16
C LYS A 193 7.89 -11.37 11.36
N PRO A 194 7.87 -12.72 11.24
CA PRO A 194 8.16 -13.59 12.36
C PRO A 194 9.60 -13.39 12.88
N THR A 195 9.77 -13.47 14.17
CA THR A 195 11.11 -13.39 14.82
C THR A 195 11.96 -14.64 14.60
N GLN A 196 11.31 -15.77 14.31
CA GLN A 196 11.98 -17.01 13.94
C GLN A 196 11.37 -17.51 12.63
N VAL A 197 12.21 -17.86 11.67
CA VAL A 197 11.78 -18.54 10.43
C VAL A 197 11.29 -19.93 10.81
N ARG A 198 9.99 -20.08 11.07
CA ARG A 198 9.37 -21.41 11.12
C ARG A 198 9.37 -21.95 9.70
N GLY A 199 10.14 -23.02 9.50
CA GLY A 199 10.34 -23.61 8.19
C GLY A 199 9.04 -23.85 7.45
N GLN A 200 9.04 -23.43 6.18
CA GLN A 200 8.06 -23.58 5.10
C GLN A 200 6.74 -22.78 5.26
N PRO A 201 6.34 -22.06 4.19
CA PRO A 201 5.10 -21.29 4.19
C PRO A 201 3.90 -22.21 4.40
N ALA A 202 2.98 -21.79 5.27
CA ALA A 202 1.78 -22.54 5.65
C ALA A 202 0.78 -22.78 4.49
N PHE A 203 1.11 -22.38 3.25
CA PHE A 203 0.20 -22.33 2.11
C PHE A 203 0.47 -23.37 1.01
N ARG A 204 1.03 -24.54 1.35
CA ARG A 204 1.14 -25.66 0.41
C ARG A 204 -0.19 -26.19 -0.14
N TYR A 205 -1.32 -25.80 0.47
CA TYR A 205 -2.63 -26.37 0.14
C TYR A 205 -3.25 -25.88 -1.17
N TYR A 206 -2.75 -24.82 -1.79
CA TYR A 206 -3.35 -24.22 -2.99
C TYR A 206 -2.52 -24.40 -4.27
N LEU A 207 -1.32 -24.95 -4.17
CA LEU A 207 -0.56 -25.29 -5.36
C LEU A 207 -0.92 -26.72 -5.81
N PRO A 208 -1.11 -26.96 -7.11
CA PRO A 208 -1.18 -28.30 -7.66
C PRO A 208 0.00 -29.13 -7.18
N GLU A 209 -0.19 -30.44 -7.02
CA GLU A 209 0.88 -31.32 -6.52
C GLU A 209 2.17 -31.25 -7.37
N SER A 210 2.02 -31.02 -8.69
CA SER A 210 3.13 -30.78 -9.61
C SER A 210 4.01 -29.58 -9.22
N ASP A 211 3.41 -28.54 -8.65
CA ASP A 211 4.09 -27.29 -8.35
C ASP A 211 4.63 -27.24 -6.91
N ARG A 212 4.18 -28.18 -6.06
CA ARG A 212 4.68 -28.30 -4.67
C ARG A 212 6.14 -28.75 -4.57
N ARG A 213 6.70 -29.26 -5.66
CA ARG A 213 8.10 -29.74 -5.73
C ARG A 213 9.10 -28.67 -6.17
N MET A 214 8.61 -27.48 -6.58
CA MET A 214 9.45 -26.40 -7.08
C MET A 214 9.57 -25.21 -6.13
N VAL A 215 9.09 -25.35 -4.89
CA VAL A 215 9.18 -24.30 -3.85
C VAL A 215 9.97 -24.83 -2.66
#